data_3b5fc98523ad3c5b4edda206592830f3
#
_entry.id   3b5fc98523ad3c5b4edda206592830f3
#
_cell.length_a   1.000
_cell.length_b   1.000
_cell.length_c   1.000
_cell.angle_alpha   90.00
_cell.angle_beta   90.00
_cell.angle_gamma   90.00
#
_symmetry.space_group_name_H-M   'P 1'
#
loop_
_entity.id
_entity.type
_entity.pdbx_description
1 polymer ?
#
loop_
_entity_poly.entity_id
_entity_poly.type
_entity_poly.pdbx_seq_one_letter_code
_entity_poly.pdbx_strand_id
1 'polypeptide(L)'
;MLRVVVCVSGGGTNLQAIIDAVADGTITNTELVGVISNNYGVRALERAEKAGIDAKVVSPKDYENRAAFNEGLLTTIRAYKPDLIVLAGFLVVIPEAMIEEYENRIINIHPSLIPSFCGTGYYGCLLYTSP
;
A
#
# COMPACT_ATOMS: atom_id res chain seq x y z
N MET A 1 -2.74 -10.03 15.62
CA MET A 1 -2.23 -10.07 14.24
C MET A 1 -2.02 -8.69 13.70
N LEU A 2 -0.93 -8.51 13.00
CA LEU A 2 -0.65 -7.24 12.34
C LEU A 2 -1.58 -7.06 11.15
N ARG A 3 -2.31 -5.96 11.12
CA ARG A 3 -3.25 -5.67 10.03
C ARG A 3 -2.55 -4.82 8.98
N VAL A 4 -2.49 -5.31 7.77
CA VAL A 4 -1.73 -4.66 6.68
C VAL A 4 -2.65 -4.29 5.52
N VAL A 5 -2.53 -3.06 5.06
CA VAL A 5 -3.13 -2.59 3.81
C VAL A 5 -2.02 -2.40 2.80
N VAL A 6 -2.23 -2.88 1.59
CA VAL A 6 -1.26 -2.73 0.50
C VAL A 6 -1.85 -1.80 -0.56
N CYS A 7 -1.10 -0.76 -0.90
CA CYS A 7 -1.49 0.20 -1.94
C CYS A 7 -0.70 -0.08 -3.21
N VAL A 8 -1.38 -0.13 -4.34
CA VAL A 8 -0.82 -0.51 -5.63
C VAL A 8 -1.29 0.41 -6.74
N SER A 9 -0.55 0.45 -7.84
CA SER A 9 -0.98 1.21 -9.02
C SER A 9 -1.12 0.34 -10.28
N GLY A 10 -0.53 -0.83 -10.32
CA GLY A 10 -0.47 -1.63 -11.53
C GLY A 10 -0.59 -3.13 -11.32
N GLY A 11 0.36 -3.88 -11.87
CA GLY A 11 0.27 -5.33 -11.96
C GLY A 11 0.26 -6.12 -10.66
N GLY A 12 0.87 -5.57 -9.62
CA GLY A 12 0.82 -6.20 -8.31
C GLY A 12 1.77 -7.37 -8.12
N THR A 13 2.90 -7.40 -8.79
CA THR A 13 3.87 -8.48 -8.57
C THR A 13 4.42 -8.46 -7.16
N ASN A 14 4.66 -7.28 -6.61
CA ASN A 14 5.07 -7.16 -5.21
C ASN A 14 3.95 -7.56 -4.26
N LEU A 15 2.72 -7.20 -4.59
CA LEU A 15 1.57 -7.64 -3.83
C LEU A 15 1.47 -9.16 -3.82
N GLN A 16 1.66 -9.79 -4.99
CA GLN A 16 1.60 -11.25 -5.07
C GLN A 16 2.68 -11.89 -4.20
N ALA A 17 3.88 -11.33 -4.20
CA ALA A 17 4.96 -11.84 -3.35
C ALA A 17 4.58 -11.76 -1.87
N ILE A 18 3.93 -10.69 -1.46
CA ILE A 18 3.47 -10.53 -0.06
C ILE A 18 2.37 -11.53 0.24
N ILE A 19 1.41 -11.69 -0.66
CA ILE A 19 0.33 -12.67 -0.49
C ILE A 19 0.91 -14.07 -0.31
N ASP A 20 1.83 -14.44 -1.17
CA ASP A 20 2.46 -15.77 -1.13
C ASP A 20 3.25 -15.98 0.16
N ALA A 21 3.96 -14.95 0.60
CA ALA A 21 4.76 -15.04 1.82
C ALA A 21 3.90 -15.17 3.07
N VAL A 22 2.75 -14.52 3.09
CA VAL A 22 1.79 -14.68 4.20
C VAL A 22 1.16 -16.07 4.16
N ALA A 23 0.82 -16.54 2.95
CA ALA A 23 0.16 -17.83 2.78
C ALA A 23 1.07 -19.00 3.14
N ASP A 24 2.36 -18.91 2.82
CA ASP A 24 3.30 -20.00 3.06
C ASP A 24 3.97 -19.96 4.44
N GLY A 25 3.65 -18.96 5.25
CA GLY A 25 4.20 -18.84 6.59
C GLY A 25 5.53 -18.12 6.69
N THR A 26 6.07 -17.61 5.59
CA THR A 26 7.29 -16.81 5.62
C THR A 26 7.09 -15.54 6.43
N ILE A 27 5.93 -14.90 6.25
CA ILE A 27 5.50 -13.77 7.07
C ILE A 27 4.43 -14.29 8.02
N THR A 28 4.70 -14.20 9.31
CA THR A 28 3.80 -14.75 10.31
C THR A 28 3.05 -13.64 11.05
N ASN A 29 1.97 -14.01 11.68
CA ASN A 29 1.19 -13.13 12.55
C ASN A 29 0.72 -11.87 11.84
N THR A 30 0.36 -12.00 10.55
CA THR A 30 0.00 -10.89 9.69
C THR A 30 -1.24 -11.22 8.89
N GLU A 31 -2.14 -10.24 8.79
CA GLU A 31 -3.35 -10.36 7.99
C GLU A 31 -3.37 -9.23 6.96
N LEU A 32 -3.54 -9.57 5.69
CA LEU A 32 -3.74 -8.58 4.64
C LEU A 32 -5.22 -8.22 4.62
N VAL A 33 -5.55 -7.07 5.20
CA VAL A 33 -6.95 -6.68 5.40
C VAL A 33 -7.55 -5.93 4.21
N GLY A 34 -6.71 -5.37 3.35
CA GLY A 34 -7.21 -4.66 2.20
C GLY A 34 -6.12 -4.34 1.19
N VAL A 35 -6.55 -4.19 -0.06
CA VAL A 35 -5.70 -3.72 -1.15
C VAL A 35 -6.38 -2.50 -1.74
N ILE A 36 -5.64 -1.43 -1.93
CA ILE A 36 -6.16 -0.20 -2.52
C ILE A 36 -5.38 0.09 -3.79
N SER A 37 -6.10 0.29 -4.90
CA SER A 37 -5.49 0.69 -6.16
C SER A 37 -5.96 2.09 -6.52
N ASN A 38 -5.08 2.89 -7.12
CA ASN A 38 -5.48 4.18 -7.67
C ASN A 38 -5.94 4.07 -9.13
N ASN A 39 -5.97 2.87 -9.69
CA ASN A 39 -6.43 2.61 -11.06
C ASN A 39 -7.44 1.49 -11.08
N TYR A 40 -8.42 1.61 -11.99
CA TYR A 40 -9.37 0.55 -12.26
C TYR A 40 -8.74 -0.51 -13.16
N GLY A 41 -9.25 -1.73 -13.07
CA GLY A 41 -8.95 -2.77 -14.03
C GLY A 41 -7.53 -3.30 -14.02
N VAL A 42 -6.79 -3.07 -12.97
CA VAL A 42 -5.40 -3.54 -12.91
C VAL A 42 -5.32 -4.96 -12.35
N ARG A 43 -4.26 -5.66 -12.72
CA ARG A 43 -4.08 -7.05 -12.33
C ARG A 43 -3.96 -7.23 -10.81
N ALA A 44 -3.45 -6.22 -10.11
CA ALA A 44 -3.35 -6.27 -8.65
C ALA A 44 -4.71 -6.53 -8.00
N LEU A 45 -5.78 -5.97 -8.55
CA LEU A 45 -7.13 -6.18 -8.01
C LEU A 45 -7.57 -7.63 -8.18
N GLU A 46 -7.21 -8.26 -9.30
CA GLU A 46 -7.51 -9.67 -9.53
C GLU A 46 -6.75 -10.56 -8.55
N ARG A 47 -5.50 -10.21 -8.28
CA ARG A 47 -4.66 -10.96 -7.33
C ARG A 47 -5.26 -10.92 -5.93
N ALA A 48 -5.73 -9.76 -5.50
CA ALA A 48 -6.39 -9.61 -4.21
C ALA A 48 -7.67 -10.45 -4.14
N GLU A 49 -8.48 -10.38 -5.18
CA GLU A 49 -9.73 -11.13 -5.26
C GLU A 49 -9.50 -12.63 -5.16
N LYS A 50 -8.53 -13.14 -5.91
CA LYS A 50 -8.18 -14.56 -5.88
C LYS A 50 -7.69 -15.02 -4.52
N ALA A 51 -7.06 -14.12 -3.77
CA ALA A 51 -6.56 -14.42 -2.43
C ALA A 51 -7.62 -14.21 -1.34
N GLY A 52 -8.82 -13.76 -1.72
CA GLY A 52 -9.88 -13.50 -0.75
C GLY A 52 -9.67 -12.22 0.05
N ILE A 53 -8.89 -11.29 -0.48
CA ILE A 53 -8.59 -10.03 0.21
C ILE A 53 -9.50 -8.95 -0.37
N ASP A 54 -10.10 -8.16 0.51
CA ASP A 54 -10.94 -7.05 0.08
C ASP A 54 -10.12 -6.03 -0.70
N ALA A 55 -10.64 -5.55 -1.82
CA ALA A 55 -9.93 -4.60 -2.66
C ALA A 55 -10.84 -3.43 -3.02
N LYS A 56 -10.27 -2.24 -3.03
CA LYS A 56 -10.99 -1.02 -3.38
C LYS A 56 -10.18 -0.18 -4.33
N VAL A 57 -10.87 0.61 -5.13
CA VAL A 57 -10.24 1.57 -6.02
C VAL A 57 -10.50 2.98 -5.50
N VAL A 58 -9.43 3.75 -5.34
CA VAL A 58 -9.51 5.17 -5.01
C VAL A 58 -8.77 5.89 -6.14
N SER A 59 -9.50 6.28 -7.17
CA SER A 59 -8.91 6.87 -8.37
C SER A 59 -9.03 8.38 -8.35
N PRO A 60 -7.97 9.11 -8.73
CA PRO A 60 -8.06 10.57 -8.85
C PRO A 60 -9.14 11.04 -9.80
N LYS A 61 -9.53 10.19 -10.75
CA LYS A 61 -10.58 10.53 -11.73
C LYS A 61 -11.96 10.66 -11.11
N ASP A 62 -12.16 10.08 -9.93
CA ASP A 62 -13.46 10.07 -9.27
C ASP A 62 -13.66 11.26 -8.34
N TYR A 63 -12.67 12.13 -8.26
CA TYR A 63 -12.68 13.27 -7.34
C TYR A 63 -12.47 14.58 -8.08
N GLU A 64 -13.06 15.66 -7.54
CA GLU A 64 -12.98 16.97 -8.17
C GLU A 64 -11.59 17.56 -8.19
N ASN A 65 -10.83 17.27 -7.15
CA ASN A 65 -9.50 17.86 -7.01
C ASN A 65 -8.63 16.95 -6.13
N ARG A 66 -7.39 17.34 -5.96
CA ARG A 66 -6.41 16.56 -5.20
C ARG A 66 -6.80 16.44 -3.74
N ALA A 67 -7.32 17.51 -3.15
CA ALA A 67 -7.71 17.49 -1.74
C ALA A 67 -8.82 16.46 -1.49
N ALA A 68 -9.82 16.41 -2.38
CA ALA A 68 -10.90 15.44 -2.27
C ALA A 68 -10.39 14.01 -2.43
N PHE A 69 -9.49 13.79 -3.39
CA PHE A 69 -8.85 12.48 -3.57
C PHE A 69 -8.08 12.06 -2.33
N ASN A 70 -7.28 12.95 -1.79
CA ASN A 70 -6.47 12.66 -0.60
C ASN A 70 -7.35 12.27 0.58
N GLU A 71 -8.46 12.96 0.75
CA GLU A 71 -9.41 12.63 1.81
C GLU A 71 -10.06 11.28 1.59
N GLY A 72 -10.45 10.98 0.35
CA GLY A 72 -11.02 9.68 -0.01
C GLY A 72 -10.04 8.54 0.25
N LEU A 73 -8.79 8.73 -0.08
CA LEU A 73 -7.74 7.74 0.18
C LEU A 73 -7.59 7.49 1.67
N LEU A 74 -7.47 8.56 2.45
CA LEU A 74 -7.29 8.44 3.89
C LEU A 74 -8.49 7.79 4.56
N THR A 75 -9.69 8.18 4.17
CA THR A 75 -10.92 7.59 4.69
C THR A 75 -10.99 6.09 4.42
N THR A 76 -10.64 5.69 3.19
CA THR A 76 -10.64 4.29 2.81
C THR A 76 -9.63 3.49 3.63
N ILE A 77 -8.44 4.03 3.82
CA ILE A 77 -7.40 3.39 4.64
C ILE A 77 -7.86 3.25 6.08
N ARG A 78 -8.42 4.31 6.66
CA ARG A 78 -8.90 4.28 8.04
C ARG A 78 -9.96 3.21 8.26
N ALA A 79 -10.80 2.96 7.26
CA ALA A 79 -11.86 1.98 7.37
C ALA A 79 -11.30 0.56 7.57
N TYR A 80 -10.13 0.29 7.07
CA TYR A 80 -9.47 -1.01 7.27
C TYR A 80 -8.77 -1.13 8.61
N LYS A 81 -8.54 -0.02 9.31
CA LYS A 81 -7.84 0.01 10.61
C LYS A 81 -6.49 -0.71 10.54
N PRO A 82 -5.60 -0.30 9.64
CA PRO A 82 -4.33 -1.01 9.49
C PRO A 82 -3.33 -0.64 10.59
N ASP A 83 -2.48 -1.59 10.89
CA ASP A 83 -1.31 -1.35 11.73
C ASP A 83 -0.12 -0.95 10.87
N LEU A 84 -0.13 -1.34 9.59
CA LEU A 84 0.95 -1.07 8.66
C LEU A 84 0.38 -0.84 7.27
N ILE A 85 0.93 0.14 6.56
CA ILE A 85 0.58 0.43 5.17
C ILE A 85 1.80 0.15 4.31
N VAL A 86 1.63 -0.69 3.30
CA VAL A 86 2.71 -1.02 2.36
C VAL A 86 2.39 -0.41 1.02
N LEU A 87 3.30 0.41 0.51
CA LEU A 87 3.19 1.00 -0.81
C LEU A 87 3.96 0.12 -1.78
N ALA A 88 3.26 -0.71 -2.50
CA ALA A 88 3.87 -1.70 -3.40
C ALA A 88 3.73 -1.22 -4.85
N GLY A 89 4.62 -0.36 -5.26
CA GLY A 89 4.54 0.26 -6.58
C GLY A 89 3.41 1.27 -6.69
N PHE A 90 3.08 1.93 -5.60
CA PHE A 90 2.02 2.93 -5.58
C PHE A 90 2.58 4.27 -6.06
N LEU A 91 2.09 4.73 -7.21
CA LEU A 91 2.65 5.89 -7.89
C LEU A 91 1.95 7.21 -7.56
N VAL A 92 1.29 7.27 -6.44
CA VAL A 92 0.59 8.46 -5.96
C VAL A 92 1.40 9.08 -4.83
N VAL A 93 1.49 10.39 -4.83
CA VAL A 93 2.12 11.12 -3.72
C VAL A 93 1.21 11.00 -2.50
N ILE A 94 1.79 10.54 -1.41
CA ILE A 94 1.03 10.29 -0.17
C ILE A 94 0.68 11.62 0.50
N PRO A 95 -0.57 11.81 0.91
CA PRO A 95 -0.98 13.04 1.61
C PRO A 95 -0.23 13.20 2.93
N GLU A 96 0.10 14.44 3.24
CA GLU A 96 0.79 14.75 4.48
C GLU A 96 0.02 14.29 5.71
N ALA A 97 -1.30 14.46 5.70
CA ALA A 97 -2.15 14.00 6.80
C ALA A 97 -2.03 12.49 7.03
N MET A 98 -1.87 11.72 5.97
CA MET A 98 -1.69 10.29 6.07
C MET A 98 -0.32 9.95 6.66
N ILE A 99 0.70 10.67 6.25
CA ILE A 99 2.06 10.49 6.77
C ILE A 99 2.08 10.75 8.28
N GLU A 100 1.42 11.80 8.72
CA GLU A 100 1.35 12.14 10.13
C GLU A 100 0.57 11.11 10.94
N GLU A 101 -0.57 10.68 10.42
CA GLU A 101 -1.44 9.74 11.13
C GLU A 101 -0.81 8.36 11.28
N TYR A 102 -0.05 7.93 10.27
CA TYR A 102 0.57 6.60 10.25
C TYR A 102 2.09 6.69 10.35
N GLU A 103 2.57 7.63 11.13
CA GLU A 103 4.01 7.79 11.35
C GLU A 103 4.64 6.48 11.80
N ASN A 104 5.74 6.11 11.16
CA ASN A 104 6.46 4.85 11.38
C ASN A 104 5.67 3.60 11.00
N ARG A 105 4.60 3.76 10.24
CA ARG A 105 3.74 2.65 9.83
C ARG A 105 3.53 2.59 8.32
N ILE A 106 4.34 3.28 7.54
CA ILE A 106 4.27 3.26 6.09
C ILE A 106 5.59 2.79 5.53
N ILE A 107 5.54 1.74 4.75
CA ILE A 107 6.72 1.17 4.08
C ILE A 107 6.52 1.28 2.58
N ASN A 108 7.53 1.77 1.88
CA ASN A 108 7.52 1.84 0.44
C ASN A 108 8.47 0.79 -0.13
N ILE A 109 7.96 -0.06 -1.01
CA ILE A 109 8.74 -1.14 -1.61
C ILE A 109 9.11 -0.79 -3.03
N HIS A 110 10.41 -0.75 -3.31
CA HIS A 110 10.95 -0.52 -4.65
C HIS A 110 11.99 -1.57 -4.94
N PRO A 111 11.58 -2.75 -5.39
CA PRO A 111 12.48 -3.89 -5.45
C PRO A 111 13.63 -3.75 -6.43
N SER A 112 13.53 -2.90 -7.42
CA SER A 112 14.58 -2.80 -8.43
C SER A 112 15.36 -1.52 -8.36
N LEU A 113 15.15 -0.69 -7.31
CA LEU A 113 15.57 0.62 -7.52
C LEU A 113 16.42 1.22 -6.55
N ILE A 114 16.86 2.01 -6.57
CA ILE A 114 17.54 3.21 -6.19
C ILE A 114 17.81 3.20 -4.71
N PRO A 115 18.86 2.50 -4.31
CA PRO A 115 19.23 2.43 -2.91
C PRO A 115 19.42 3.79 -2.26
N SER A 116 19.79 4.76 -3.05
CA SER A 116 20.06 6.09 -2.55
C SER A 116 18.88 6.79 -1.88
N PHE A 117 17.67 6.43 -2.24
CA PHE A 117 16.50 7.03 -1.60
C PHE A 117 16.26 6.52 -0.20
N CYS A 118 16.68 5.30 0.04
CA CYS A 118 16.48 4.65 1.32
C CYS A 118 17.80 4.50 2.09
N GLY A 119 18.85 5.18 1.66
CA GLY A 119 20.15 5.05 2.24
C GLY A 119 20.91 3.88 1.67
N THR A 120 21.34 2.96 2.48
CA THR A 120 22.31 1.96 2.11
C THR A 120 21.71 0.67 1.61
N GLY A 121 21.01 0.72 0.49
CA GLY A 121 20.62 -0.50 -0.20
C GLY A 121 19.42 -1.25 0.34
N TYR A 122 18.55 -0.59 1.02
CA TYR A 122 17.32 -1.19 1.52
C TYR A 122 16.28 -1.29 0.42
N TYR A 123 15.52 -2.37 0.41
CA TYR A 123 14.42 -2.53 -0.51
C TYR A 123 13.13 -1.93 -0.01
N GLY A 124 12.93 -1.95 1.27
CA GLY A 124 11.81 -1.29 1.90
C GLY A 124 12.33 -0.24 2.84
N CYS A 125 11.67 0.90 2.89
CA CYS A 125 12.10 1.94 3.80
C CYS A 125 10.92 2.77 4.26
N LEU A 126 11.09 3.43 5.39
CA LEU A 126 10.07 4.29 5.98
C LEU A 126 10.26 5.70 5.44
N LEU A 127 10.02 5.89 4.15
CA LEU A 127 10.29 7.14 3.46
C LEU A 127 9.54 8.33 4.01
N TYR A 128 8.32 8.10 4.47
CA TYR A 128 7.43 9.19 4.83
C TYR A 128 7.30 9.38 6.33
N THR A 129 8.06 8.64 7.10
CA THR A 129 7.94 8.69 8.55
C THR A 129 9.23 9.13 9.23
N SER A 130 10.31 9.21 8.49
CA SER A 130 11.57 9.68 9.02
C SER A 130 11.73 11.16 8.73
N PRO A 131 12.15 11.92 9.70
CA PRO A 131 12.44 13.34 9.49
C PRO A 131 13.61 13.53 8.54
#